data_62d3dd4c1aa209cc7c8ced1fc02c30b6
#
_entry.id   62d3dd4c1aa209cc7c8ced1fc02c30b6
#
_cell.length_a   1.000
_cell.length_b   1.000
_cell.length_c   1.000
_cell.angle_alpha   90.00
_cell.angle_beta   90.00
_cell.angle_gamma   90.00
#
_symmetry.space_group_name_H-M   'P 1'
#
loop_
_entity.id
_entity.type
_entity.pdbx_description
1 polymer ?
#
loop_
_entity_poly.entity_id
_entity_poly.type
_entity_poly.pdbx_seq_one_letter_code
_entity_poly.pdbx_strand_id
1 'polypeptide(L)'
;MTITLDVLSTIRFLAIVLAVGLVVTLIWLTFLNLKRFIASRQYEVGDRKALLRRWKEVESLLDAPGEMSLKLAVIEADKLLDHALKAMAMPGETLGERLKFAAYKYPKLKDVWWAHRVRNRLVHEASYRLDRTIARRAIRSFRQALKMIGAI
;
A
#
# COMPACT_ATOMS: atom_id res chain seq x y z
N MET A 1 -34.51 -47.67 23.68
CA MET A 1 -33.83 -46.67 24.53
C MET A 1 -32.38 -46.42 24.10
N THR A 2 -31.77 -47.25 23.26
CA THR A 2 -30.36 -47.11 22.75
C THR A 2 -30.24 -46.13 21.60
N ILE A 3 -31.19 -46.07 20.67
CA ILE A 3 -31.12 -45.21 19.47
C ILE A 3 -31.12 -43.71 19.78
N THR A 4 -31.86 -43.28 20.81
CA THR A 4 -31.89 -41.84 21.20
C THR A 4 -30.62 -41.37 21.87
N LEU A 5 -29.90 -42.24 22.56
CA LEU A 5 -28.59 -41.95 23.16
C LEU A 5 -27.51 -41.80 22.10
N ASP A 6 -27.54 -42.61 21.03
CA ASP A 6 -26.60 -42.53 19.90
C ASP A 6 -26.80 -41.22 19.09
N VAL A 7 -28.05 -40.84 18.84
CA VAL A 7 -28.35 -39.57 18.13
C VAL A 7 -27.88 -38.35 18.94
N LEU A 8 -28.07 -38.35 20.26
CA LEU A 8 -27.67 -37.25 21.13
C LEU A 8 -26.13 -37.14 21.22
N SER A 9 -25.42 -38.27 21.28
CA SER A 9 -23.97 -38.30 21.27
C SER A 9 -23.39 -37.82 19.96
N THR A 10 -24.00 -38.16 18.83
CA THR A 10 -23.60 -37.70 17.49
C THR A 10 -23.80 -36.20 17.33
N ILE A 11 -24.94 -35.65 17.80
CA ILE A 11 -25.16 -34.21 17.76
C ILE A 11 -24.15 -33.46 18.62
N ARG A 12 -23.82 -33.95 19.81
CA ARG A 12 -22.82 -33.35 20.68
C ARG A 12 -21.42 -33.38 20.02
N PHE A 13 -21.06 -34.48 19.41
CA PHE A 13 -19.78 -34.59 18.68
C PHE A 13 -19.69 -33.59 17.52
N LEU A 14 -20.74 -33.48 16.69
CA LEU A 14 -20.82 -32.49 15.61
C LEU A 14 -20.72 -31.06 16.13
N ALA A 15 -21.42 -30.74 17.23
CA ALA A 15 -21.36 -29.42 17.85
C ALA A 15 -19.94 -29.08 18.35
N ILE A 16 -19.23 -30.04 18.94
CA ILE A 16 -17.84 -29.84 19.38
C ILE A 16 -16.92 -29.61 18.19
N VAL A 17 -17.05 -30.41 17.12
CA VAL A 17 -16.24 -30.25 15.90
C VAL A 17 -16.45 -28.88 15.26
N LEU A 18 -17.71 -28.42 15.17
CA LEU A 18 -18.04 -27.08 14.67
C LEU A 18 -17.45 -25.97 15.57
N ALA A 19 -17.56 -26.12 16.89
CA ALA A 19 -17.02 -25.14 17.84
C ALA A 19 -15.49 -25.05 17.74
N VAL A 20 -14.80 -26.19 17.65
CA VAL A 20 -13.33 -26.23 17.44
C VAL A 20 -12.95 -25.61 16.11
N GLY A 21 -13.67 -25.93 15.02
CA GLY A 21 -13.45 -25.32 13.71
C GLY A 21 -13.61 -23.79 13.74
N LEU A 22 -14.63 -23.29 14.44
CA LEU A 22 -14.86 -21.84 14.61
C LEU A 22 -13.70 -21.18 15.39
N VAL A 23 -13.25 -21.79 16.49
CA VAL A 23 -12.15 -21.29 17.30
C VAL A 23 -10.85 -21.24 16.49
N VAL A 24 -10.54 -22.30 15.74
CA VAL A 24 -9.34 -22.35 14.86
C VAL A 24 -9.40 -21.25 13.80
N THR A 25 -10.56 -21.04 13.16
CA THR A 25 -10.71 -19.97 12.16
C THR A 25 -10.57 -18.57 12.77
N LEU A 26 -11.08 -18.34 13.96
CA LEU A 26 -10.92 -17.07 14.69
C LEU A 26 -9.45 -16.83 15.07
N ILE A 27 -8.74 -17.84 15.57
CA ILE A 27 -7.30 -17.76 15.86
C ILE A 27 -6.52 -17.44 14.58
N TRP A 28 -6.83 -18.12 13.48
CA TRP A 28 -6.21 -17.87 12.19
C TRP A 28 -6.42 -16.43 11.69
N LEU A 29 -7.65 -15.92 11.77
CA LEU A 29 -7.97 -14.54 11.38
C LEU A 29 -7.29 -13.52 12.29
N THR A 30 -7.25 -13.75 13.60
CA THR A 30 -6.55 -12.85 14.54
C THR A 30 -5.03 -12.87 14.30
N PHE A 31 -4.44 -14.01 13.99
CA PHE A 31 -3.04 -14.13 13.63
C PHE A 31 -2.69 -13.38 12.32
N LEU A 32 -3.55 -13.49 11.31
CA LEU A 32 -3.38 -12.73 10.06
C LEU A 32 -3.48 -11.21 10.29
N ASN A 33 -4.44 -10.78 11.11
CA ASN A 33 -4.59 -9.37 11.47
C ASN A 33 -3.41 -8.87 12.32
N LEU A 34 -2.90 -9.68 13.25
CA LEU A 34 -1.74 -9.35 14.07
C LEU A 34 -0.47 -9.23 13.22
N LYS A 35 -0.24 -10.15 12.27
CA LYS A 35 0.87 -10.02 11.31
C LYS A 35 0.82 -8.71 10.53
N ARG A 36 -0.37 -8.33 10.04
CA ARG A 36 -0.57 -7.06 9.32
C ARG A 36 -0.30 -5.85 10.22
N PHE A 37 -0.75 -5.92 11.48
CA PHE A 37 -0.54 -4.87 12.47
C PHE A 37 0.93 -4.72 12.86
N ILE A 38 1.65 -5.83 13.08
CA ILE A 38 3.09 -5.81 13.40
C ILE A 38 3.89 -5.30 12.20
N ALA A 39 3.58 -5.76 10.98
CA ALA A 39 4.23 -5.28 9.76
C ALA A 39 4.04 -3.77 9.56
N SER A 40 2.86 -3.23 9.92
CA SER A 40 2.63 -1.77 9.87
C SER A 40 3.40 -0.97 10.92
N ARG A 41 3.76 -1.58 12.06
CA ARG A 41 4.56 -0.92 13.11
C ARG A 41 6.08 -0.99 12.88
N GLN A 42 6.59 -2.03 12.25
CA GLN A 42 8.04 -2.15 11.95
C GLN A 42 8.53 -1.12 10.90
N TYR A 43 7.59 -0.45 10.24
CA TYR A 43 7.87 0.63 9.28
C TYR A 43 8.43 1.91 9.92
N GLU A 44 8.45 2.03 11.25
CA GLU A 44 8.49 3.35 11.90
C GLU A 44 9.87 4.04 12.04
N VAL A 45 11.03 3.43 11.90
CA VAL A 45 12.29 4.18 12.13
C VAL A 45 13.38 3.94 11.08
N GLY A 46 13.67 2.71 10.71
CA GLY A 46 14.72 2.40 9.71
C GLY A 46 14.31 2.78 8.29
N ASP A 47 13.09 2.45 7.93
CA ASP A 47 12.54 2.67 6.59
C ASP A 47 12.27 4.15 6.31
N ARG A 48 11.85 4.92 7.31
CA ARG A 48 11.62 6.36 7.14
C ARG A 48 12.90 7.12 6.78
N LYS A 49 14.02 6.82 7.44
CA LYS A 49 15.32 7.43 7.09
C LYS A 49 15.78 7.03 5.69
N ALA A 50 15.55 5.78 5.30
CA ALA A 50 15.85 5.31 3.95
C ALA A 50 14.97 5.99 2.90
N LEU A 51 13.66 6.11 3.17
CA LEU A 51 12.71 6.82 2.31
C LEU A 51 13.06 8.30 2.15
N LEU A 52 13.43 8.98 3.25
CA LEU A 52 13.88 10.37 3.21
C LEU A 52 15.15 10.56 2.37
N ARG A 53 16.12 9.62 2.44
CA ARG A 53 17.31 9.66 1.59
C ARG A 53 16.94 9.52 0.12
N ARG A 54 16.13 8.52 -0.23
CA ARG A 54 15.66 8.32 -1.60
C ARG A 54 14.78 9.48 -2.10
N TRP A 55 14.02 10.12 -1.20
CA TRP A 55 13.27 11.31 -1.55
C TRP A 55 14.19 12.48 -1.94
N LYS A 56 15.32 12.66 -1.27
CA LYS A 56 16.33 13.67 -1.66
C LYS A 56 16.92 13.39 -3.04
N GLU A 57 17.09 12.13 -3.41
CA GLU A 57 17.50 11.74 -4.76
C GLU A 57 16.46 12.15 -5.80
N VAL A 58 15.15 11.96 -5.52
CA VAL A 58 14.06 12.46 -6.38
C VAL A 58 14.12 13.98 -6.54
N GLU A 59 14.34 14.73 -5.46
CA GLU A 59 14.50 16.20 -5.52
C GLU A 59 15.72 16.59 -6.36
N SER A 60 16.85 15.92 -6.20
CA SER A 60 18.05 16.13 -7.01
C SER A 60 17.82 15.87 -8.50
N LEU A 61 17.08 14.81 -8.84
CA LEU A 61 16.69 14.51 -10.23
C LEU A 61 15.77 15.59 -10.81
N LEU A 62 14.87 16.15 -10.01
CA LEU A 62 13.97 17.22 -10.44
C LEU A 62 14.71 18.51 -10.76
N ASP A 63 15.81 18.78 -10.07
CA ASP A 63 16.64 19.96 -10.26
C ASP A 63 17.68 19.79 -11.38
N ALA A 64 18.01 18.54 -11.73
CA ALA A 64 18.94 18.21 -12.79
C ALA A 64 18.42 18.67 -14.18
N PRO A 65 19.33 18.99 -15.12
CA PRO A 65 18.95 19.39 -16.48
C PRO A 65 18.44 18.18 -17.29
N GLY A 66 17.59 18.47 -18.28
CA GLY A 66 17.12 17.50 -19.26
C GLY A 66 15.77 16.84 -18.90
N GLU A 67 15.08 16.40 -19.95
CA GLU A 67 13.75 15.77 -19.81
C GLU A 67 13.84 14.38 -19.15
N MET A 68 14.92 13.66 -19.38
CA MET A 68 15.11 12.31 -18.83
C MET A 68 15.19 12.34 -17.29
N SER A 69 15.85 13.33 -16.72
CA SER A 69 15.93 13.52 -15.26
C SER A 69 14.55 13.78 -14.66
N LEU A 70 13.72 14.59 -15.33
CA LEU A 70 12.35 14.86 -14.92
C LEU A 70 11.49 13.59 -14.96
N LYS A 71 11.61 12.78 -16.03
CA LYS A 71 10.92 11.49 -16.18
C LYS A 71 11.31 10.55 -15.06
N LEU A 72 12.61 10.41 -14.80
CA LEU A 72 13.12 9.54 -13.75
C LEU A 72 12.65 9.98 -12.37
N ALA A 73 12.64 11.29 -12.08
CA ALA A 73 12.14 11.84 -10.82
C ALA A 73 10.67 11.42 -10.57
N VAL A 74 9.80 11.54 -11.57
CA VAL A 74 8.38 11.17 -11.44
C VAL A 74 8.22 9.65 -11.24
N ILE A 75 8.99 8.83 -11.98
CA ILE A 75 8.94 7.38 -11.86
C ILE A 75 9.42 6.94 -10.46
N GLU A 76 10.51 7.50 -9.96
CA GLU A 76 11.03 7.15 -8.64
C GLU A 76 10.11 7.63 -7.51
N ALA A 77 9.48 8.81 -7.62
CA ALA A 77 8.49 9.27 -6.65
C ALA A 77 7.26 8.34 -6.57
N ASP A 78 6.78 7.85 -7.70
CA ASP A 78 5.68 6.87 -7.79
C ASP A 78 6.05 5.54 -7.11
N LYS A 79 7.27 5.03 -7.39
CA LYS A 79 7.80 3.82 -6.74
C LYS A 79 7.94 3.99 -5.23
N LEU A 80 8.39 5.17 -4.75
CA LEU A 80 8.50 5.43 -3.32
C LEU A 80 7.14 5.41 -2.62
N LEU A 81 6.11 5.99 -3.24
CA LEU A 81 4.75 5.93 -2.70
C LEU A 81 4.21 4.49 -2.71
N ASP A 82 4.44 3.73 -3.78
CA ASP A 82 4.04 2.31 -3.85
C ASP A 82 4.72 1.50 -2.73
N HIS A 83 6.02 1.69 -2.56
CA HIS A 83 6.79 1.05 -1.49
C HIS A 83 6.25 1.40 -0.10
N ALA A 84 5.95 2.69 0.14
CA ALA A 84 5.40 3.14 1.42
C ALA A 84 4.02 2.52 1.71
N LEU A 85 3.11 2.51 0.75
CA LEU A 85 1.78 1.91 0.91
C LEU A 85 1.86 0.39 1.07
N LYS A 86 2.78 -0.27 0.36
CA LYS A 86 3.03 -1.71 0.51
C LYS A 86 3.55 -2.05 1.91
N ALA A 87 4.48 -1.27 2.43
CA ALA A 87 5.02 -1.48 3.77
C ALA A 87 3.97 -1.23 4.87
N MET A 88 2.99 -0.35 4.61
CA MET A 88 1.80 -0.18 5.46
C MET A 88 0.77 -1.31 5.31
N ALA A 89 1.11 -2.38 4.59
CA ALA A 89 0.22 -3.50 4.29
C ALA A 89 -1.11 -3.08 3.62
N MET A 90 -1.11 -2.00 2.83
CA MET A 90 -2.28 -1.62 2.04
C MET A 90 -2.57 -2.70 1.00
N PRO A 91 -3.83 -3.21 0.92
CA PRO A 91 -4.20 -4.25 -0.03
C PRO A 91 -4.01 -3.79 -1.48
N GLY A 92 -3.66 -4.73 -2.36
CA GLY A 92 -3.52 -4.52 -3.80
C GLY A 92 -2.17 -5.01 -4.33
N GLU A 93 -2.11 -5.33 -5.61
CA GLU A 93 -0.89 -5.75 -6.31
C GLU A 93 -0.18 -4.57 -6.97
N THR A 94 -0.94 -3.57 -7.41
CA THR A 94 -0.46 -2.35 -8.06
C THR A 94 -0.63 -1.13 -7.16
N LEU A 95 0.14 -0.05 -7.43
CA LEU A 95 -0.05 1.23 -6.75
C LEU A 95 -1.49 1.74 -6.90
N GLY A 96 -2.09 1.61 -8.10
CA GLY A 96 -3.48 2.02 -8.33
C GLY A 96 -4.46 1.31 -7.39
N GLU A 97 -4.32 0.01 -7.20
CA GLU A 97 -5.16 -0.74 -6.26
C GLU A 97 -4.92 -0.32 -4.81
N ARG A 98 -3.65 -0.17 -4.39
CA ARG A 98 -3.31 0.32 -3.05
C ARG A 98 -3.89 1.70 -2.78
N LEU A 99 -3.85 2.60 -3.76
CA LEU A 99 -4.43 3.95 -3.64
C LEU A 99 -5.95 3.92 -3.46
N LYS A 100 -6.67 2.98 -4.11
CA LYS A 100 -8.11 2.81 -3.87
C LYS A 100 -8.40 2.51 -2.41
N PHE A 101 -7.69 1.54 -1.83
CA PHE A 101 -7.88 1.18 -0.42
C PHE A 101 -7.38 2.27 0.53
N ALA A 102 -6.23 2.86 0.25
CA ALA A 102 -5.68 3.94 1.06
C ALA A 102 -6.59 5.18 1.09
N ALA A 103 -7.32 5.47 0.01
CA ALA A 103 -8.23 6.60 -0.08
C ALA A 103 -9.44 6.51 0.88
N TYR A 104 -9.82 5.32 1.35
CA TYR A 104 -10.83 5.16 2.40
C TYR A 104 -10.34 5.71 3.75
N LYS A 105 -9.06 5.47 4.08
CA LYS A 105 -8.44 5.95 5.32
C LYS A 105 -7.91 7.38 5.20
N TYR A 106 -7.42 7.73 4.01
CA TYR A 106 -6.80 9.01 3.69
C TYR A 106 -7.47 9.64 2.45
N PRO A 107 -8.65 10.28 2.58
CA PRO A 107 -9.43 10.78 1.43
C PRO A 107 -8.66 11.72 0.50
N LYS A 108 -7.74 12.52 1.04
CA LYS A 108 -6.89 13.44 0.26
C LYS A 108 -5.86 12.74 -0.64
N LEU A 109 -5.64 11.44 -0.48
CA LEU A 109 -4.82 10.66 -1.42
C LEU A 109 -5.42 10.58 -2.82
N LYS A 110 -6.71 10.93 -2.98
CA LYS A 110 -7.32 11.04 -4.31
C LYS A 110 -6.57 12.01 -5.23
N ASP A 111 -5.95 13.03 -4.67
CA ASP A 111 -5.22 14.05 -5.44
C ASP A 111 -3.95 13.49 -6.11
N VAL A 112 -3.39 12.40 -5.57
CA VAL A 112 -2.18 11.77 -6.14
C VAL A 112 -2.46 10.94 -7.40
N TRP A 113 -3.74 10.59 -7.66
CA TRP A 113 -4.13 9.85 -8.87
C TRP A 113 -3.72 10.54 -10.15
N TRP A 114 -3.78 11.88 -10.17
CA TRP A 114 -3.31 12.63 -11.32
C TRP A 114 -1.81 12.40 -11.56
N ALA A 115 -0.99 12.47 -10.52
CA ALA A 115 0.46 12.24 -10.62
C ALA A 115 0.78 10.81 -11.06
N HIS A 116 0.07 9.81 -10.51
CA HIS A 116 0.18 8.41 -10.92
C HIS A 116 -0.19 8.21 -12.40
N ARG A 117 -1.23 8.89 -12.91
CA ARG A 117 -1.57 8.87 -14.35
C ARG A 117 -0.47 9.50 -15.19
N VAL A 118 0.16 10.60 -14.74
CA VAL A 118 1.33 11.19 -15.44
C VAL A 118 2.44 10.15 -15.55
N ARG A 119 2.76 9.45 -14.47
CA ARG A 119 3.76 8.36 -14.49
C ARG A 119 3.38 7.25 -15.46
N ASN A 120 2.14 6.82 -15.49
CA ASN A 120 1.69 5.77 -16.39
C ASN A 120 1.83 6.19 -17.86
N ARG A 121 1.53 7.43 -18.20
CA ARG A 121 1.78 7.97 -19.55
C ARG A 121 3.26 7.95 -19.90
N LEU A 122 4.16 8.29 -18.98
CA LEU A 122 5.61 8.23 -19.20
C LEU A 122 6.12 6.83 -19.55
N VAL A 123 5.47 5.79 -19.01
CA VAL A 123 5.89 4.39 -19.21
C VAL A 123 5.25 3.78 -20.47
N HIS A 124 4.02 4.16 -20.78
CA HIS A 124 3.24 3.52 -21.84
C HIS A 124 3.16 4.33 -23.14
N GLU A 125 3.42 5.64 -23.10
CA GLU A 125 3.35 6.51 -24.27
C GLU A 125 4.76 7.00 -24.65
N ALA A 126 5.39 6.38 -25.63
CA ALA A 126 6.77 6.72 -26.05
C ALA A 126 6.92 8.19 -26.52
N SER A 127 5.85 8.77 -27.07
CA SER A 127 5.82 10.17 -27.56
C SER A 127 5.50 11.19 -26.45
N TYR A 128 5.18 10.75 -25.23
CA TYR A 128 4.80 11.68 -24.16
C TYR A 128 5.99 12.52 -23.71
N ARG A 129 5.89 13.83 -23.89
CA ARG A 129 6.87 14.80 -23.42
C ARG A 129 6.47 15.35 -22.05
N LEU A 130 7.42 15.36 -21.14
CA LEU A 130 7.23 15.85 -19.78
C LEU A 130 7.90 17.21 -19.62
N ASP A 131 7.09 18.27 -19.46
CA ASP A 131 7.63 19.56 -19.08
C ASP A 131 7.91 19.66 -17.57
N ARG A 132 8.75 20.61 -17.21
CA ARG A 132 9.19 20.83 -15.81
C ARG A 132 8.03 21.21 -14.88
N THR A 133 7.02 21.90 -15.38
CA THR A 133 5.85 22.34 -14.58
C THR A 133 5.00 21.14 -14.18
N ILE A 134 4.74 20.24 -15.12
CA ILE A 134 4.02 18.98 -14.90
C ILE A 134 4.80 18.09 -13.94
N ALA A 135 6.13 17.93 -14.16
CA ALA A 135 6.99 17.16 -13.28
C ALA A 135 6.95 17.68 -11.84
N ARG A 136 7.17 18.99 -11.63
CA ARG A 136 7.13 19.61 -10.31
C ARG A 136 5.78 19.44 -9.62
N ARG A 137 4.68 19.55 -10.37
CA ARG A 137 3.34 19.33 -9.82
C ARG A 137 3.15 17.87 -9.39
N ALA A 138 3.57 16.90 -10.20
CA ALA A 138 3.49 15.47 -9.87
C ALA A 138 4.32 15.13 -8.62
N ILE A 139 5.57 15.61 -8.56
CA ILE A 139 6.45 15.41 -7.39
C ILE A 139 5.85 16.02 -6.11
N ARG A 140 5.25 17.21 -6.18
CA ARG A 140 4.55 17.80 -5.03
C ARG A 140 3.38 16.94 -4.56
N SER A 141 2.59 16.38 -5.48
CA SER A 141 1.48 15.48 -5.13
C SER A 141 1.98 14.21 -4.45
N PHE A 142 3.04 13.58 -4.95
CA PHE A 142 3.67 12.42 -4.29
C PHE A 142 4.23 12.76 -2.91
N ARG A 143 4.92 13.92 -2.78
CA ARG A 143 5.44 14.38 -1.49
C ARG A 143 4.33 14.58 -0.46
N GLN A 144 3.23 15.22 -0.86
CA GLN A 144 2.07 15.43 0.02
C GLN A 144 1.46 14.08 0.45
N ALA A 145 1.33 13.14 -0.48
CA ALA A 145 0.84 11.80 -0.18
C ALA A 145 1.74 11.08 0.84
N LEU A 146 3.07 11.08 0.63
CA LEU A 146 4.04 10.47 1.56
C LEU A 146 4.00 11.11 2.95
N LYS A 147 3.88 12.44 3.03
CA LYS A 147 3.70 13.16 4.31
C LYS A 147 2.39 12.79 4.99
N MET A 148 1.32 12.68 4.22
CA MET A 148 -0.02 12.39 4.74
C MET A 148 -0.11 11.02 5.38
N ILE A 149 0.61 10.04 4.83
CA ILE A 149 0.69 8.68 5.40
C ILE A 149 1.81 8.55 6.45
N GLY A 150 2.54 9.62 6.76
CA GLY A 150 3.63 9.63 7.75
C GLY A 150 4.92 8.95 7.31
N ALA A 151 5.11 8.71 6.00
CA ALA A 151 6.27 8.01 5.47
C ALA A 151 7.53 8.89 5.40
N ILE A 152 7.36 10.20 5.22
CA ILE A 152 8.43 11.22 5.24
C ILE A 152 8.04 12.43 6.07
#